data_10ac4082ee5a236674e231618cabf355
#
_entry.id   10ac4082ee5a236674e231618cabf355
#
_cell.length_a   1.000
_cell.length_b   1.000
_cell.length_c   1.000
_cell.angle_alpha   90.00
_cell.angle_beta   90.00
_cell.angle_gamma   90.00
#
_symmetry.space_group_name_H-M   'P 1'
#
loop_
_entity.id
_entity.type
_entity.pdbx_description
1 polymer ?
#
loop_
_entity_poly.entity_id
_entity_poly.type
_entity_poly.pdbx_seq_one_letter_code
_entity_poly.pdbx_strand_id
1 'polypeptide(L)'
;KQLEALTRPAIKAGDLFEIGEKYYFENLGIRNGLWGYRLEDRGKIMENVVYNHLVFKGYKVLVGTLGTKEIDFGAEKGGEKLYLQIALSLNEEATLAREFGNLKQIKDNYPKKVITLESFSGNTVEGIQNESLREFLMS
;
A
#
# COMPACT_ATOMS: atom_id res chain seq x y z
N LYS A 1 -4.17 20.55 8.88
CA LYS A 1 -4.54 19.94 7.60
C LYS A 1 -5.02 18.52 7.88
N GLN A 2 -6.30 18.26 7.63
CA GLN A 2 -6.96 17.01 8.00
C GLN A 2 -7.09 16.04 6.82
N LEU A 3 -6.88 16.54 5.62
CA LEU A 3 -6.94 15.78 4.38
C LEU A 3 -5.73 16.13 3.53
N GLU A 4 -4.92 15.14 3.22
CA GLU A 4 -3.78 15.30 2.33
C GLU A 4 -4.10 14.65 0.98
N ALA A 5 -4.07 15.47 -0.06
CA ALA A 5 -4.17 14.98 -1.42
C ALA A 5 -2.78 14.60 -1.91
N LEU A 6 -2.61 13.35 -2.27
CA LEU A 6 -1.43 12.89 -2.97
C LEU A 6 -1.56 13.25 -4.45
N THR A 7 -1.13 14.46 -4.78
CA THR A 7 -0.88 14.82 -6.19
C THR A 7 0.51 14.32 -6.57
N ARG A 8 0.63 13.68 -7.72
CA ARG A 8 1.82 12.94 -8.09
C ARG A 8 2.64 13.58 -9.17
N PRO A 9 3.96 13.64 -9.01
CA PRO A 9 4.84 13.62 -10.18
C PRO A 9 4.85 12.20 -10.77
N ALA A 10 4.80 12.10 -12.09
CA ALA A 10 4.97 10.83 -12.77
C ALA A 10 6.27 10.15 -12.29
N ILE A 11 6.16 8.92 -11.77
CA ILE A 11 7.33 8.15 -11.40
C ILE A 11 8.01 7.71 -12.69
N LYS A 12 9.10 8.37 -13.04
CA LYS A 12 10.02 7.88 -14.03
C LYS A 12 10.88 6.77 -13.43
N ALA A 13 10.29 5.65 -13.13
CA ALA A 13 11.00 4.43 -12.82
C ALA A 13 10.30 3.33 -13.58
N GLY A 14 10.75 3.06 -14.81
CA GLY A 14 10.18 2.05 -15.69
C GLY A 14 8.64 2.01 -15.61
N ASP A 15 7.92 1.97 -16.56
CA ASP A 15 6.50 1.63 -16.80
C ASP A 15 5.41 1.96 -15.73
N LEU A 16 5.72 2.65 -14.63
CA LEU A 16 4.77 3.03 -13.60
C LEU A 16 4.11 4.37 -13.97
N PHE A 17 2.82 4.35 -14.25
CA PHE A 17 2.05 5.53 -14.65
C PHE A 17 1.13 6.00 -13.54
N GLU A 18 1.05 7.30 -13.39
CA GLU A 18 0.12 7.95 -12.50
C GLU A 18 -1.29 7.96 -13.09
N ILE A 19 -2.28 7.53 -12.31
CA ILE A 19 -3.69 7.65 -12.67
C ILE A 19 -4.49 8.06 -11.44
N GLY A 20 -4.93 9.30 -11.40
CA GLY A 20 -5.85 9.82 -10.40
C GLY A 20 -5.20 10.25 -9.08
N GLU A 21 -6.02 10.60 -8.14
CA GLU A 21 -5.64 11.07 -6.81
C GLU A 21 -6.26 10.17 -5.75
N LYS A 22 -5.49 9.84 -4.71
CA LYS A 22 -6.00 9.21 -3.48
C LYS A 22 -5.89 10.20 -2.34
N TYR A 23 -6.90 10.20 -1.47
CA TYR A 23 -6.98 11.07 -0.30
C TYR A 23 -6.89 10.24 0.96
N TYR A 24 -5.98 10.61 1.86
CA TYR A 24 -5.78 9.95 3.13
C TYR A 24 -6.01 10.91 4.29
N PHE A 25 -6.68 10.42 5.33
CA PHE A 25 -6.91 11.18 6.55
C PHE A 25 -5.71 11.04 7.49
N GLU A 26 -5.22 12.16 7.97
CA GLU A 26 -4.23 12.20 9.02
C GLU A 26 -4.78 11.57 10.32
N ASN A 27 -6.06 11.75 10.59
CA ASN A 27 -6.74 11.20 11.75
C ASN A 27 -8.00 10.42 11.35
N LEU A 28 -7.95 9.09 11.53
CA LEU A 28 -9.07 8.20 11.21
C LEU A 28 -10.29 8.40 12.13
N GLY A 29 -10.09 8.89 13.34
CA GLY A 29 -11.19 9.23 14.24
C GLY A 29 -12.05 10.36 13.67
N ILE A 30 -11.44 11.38 13.10
CA ILE A 30 -12.15 12.46 12.41
C ILE A 30 -12.89 11.93 11.19
N ARG A 31 -12.24 11.09 10.37
CA ARG A 31 -12.90 10.43 9.24
C ARG A 31 -14.16 9.70 9.67
N ASN A 32 -14.05 8.85 10.67
CA ASN A 32 -15.17 8.04 11.16
C ASN A 32 -16.27 8.90 11.80
N GLY A 33 -15.92 10.02 12.43
CA GLY A 33 -16.86 10.99 12.96
C GLY A 33 -17.68 11.70 11.87
N LEU A 34 -17.08 11.97 10.72
CA LEU A 34 -17.72 12.66 9.59
C LEU A 34 -18.59 11.72 8.73
N TRP A 35 -18.11 10.51 8.44
CA TRP A 35 -18.77 9.57 7.52
C TRP A 35 -19.31 8.30 8.17
N GLY A 36 -19.06 8.08 9.45
CA GLY A 36 -19.38 6.84 10.14
C GLY A 36 -18.41 5.70 9.76
N TYR A 37 -18.45 4.65 10.57
CA TYR A 37 -17.68 3.43 10.34
C TYR A 37 -18.52 2.39 9.60
N ARG A 38 -17.99 1.84 8.53
CA ARG A 38 -18.59 0.74 7.77
C ARG A 38 -17.59 -0.41 7.67
N LEU A 39 -18.06 -1.64 7.81
CA LEU A 39 -17.20 -2.82 7.64
C LEU A 39 -16.57 -2.91 6.24
N GLU A 40 -17.26 -2.43 5.23
CA GLU A 40 -16.82 -2.37 3.83
C GLU A 40 -15.61 -1.45 3.63
N ASP A 41 -15.42 -0.49 4.54
CA ASP A 41 -14.31 0.46 4.48
C ASP A 41 -12.99 -0.09 5.07
N ARG A 42 -12.97 -1.32 5.60
CA ARG A 42 -11.82 -1.89 6.30
C ARG A 42 -10.54 -1.87 5.45
N GLY A 43 -10.65 -2.20 4.16
CA GLY A 43 -9.51 -2.14 3.23
C GLY A 43 -8.95 -0.72 3.10
N LYS A 44 -9.83 0.26 2.90
CA LYS A 44 -9.45 1.69 2.79
C LYS A 44 -8.88 2.25 4.09
N ILE A 45 -9.41 1.82 5.23
CA ILE A 45 -8.88 2.18 6.54
C ILE A 45 -7.49 1.61 6.72
N MET A 46 -7.27 0.36 6.32
CA MET A 46 -5.96 -0.30 6.38
C MET A 46 -4.94 0.41 5.49
N GLU A 47 -5.30 0.76 4.25
CA GLU A 47 -4.45 1.59 3.39
C GLU A 47 -4.10 2.91 4.07
N ASN A 48 -5.07 3.58 4.68
CA ASN A 48 -4.85 4.85 5.38
C ASN A 48 -3.89 4.71 6.57
N VAL A 49 -4.00 3.63 7.34
CA VAL A 49 -3.08 3.34 8.46
C VAL A 49 -1.66 3.14 7.93
N VAL A 50 -1.49 2.34 6.87
CA VAL A 50 -0.18 2.10 6.25
C VAL A 50 0.40 3.40 5.70
N TYR A 51 -0.40 4.22 5.03
CA TYR A 51 0.01 5.54 4.54
C TYR A 51 0.54 6.42 5.67
N ASN A 52 -0.24 6.59 6.74
CA ASN A 52 0.15 7.41 7.88
C ASN A 52 1.46 6.91 8.53
N HIS A 53 1.62 5.60 8.63
CA HIS A 53 2.85 5.00 9.16
C HIS A 53 4.07 5.30 8.28
N LEU A 54 3.94 5.16 6.96
CA LEU A 54 5.01 5.48 6.01
C LEU A 54 5.43 6.96 6.11
N VAL A 55 4.46 7.87 6.16
CA VAL A 55 4.71 9.32 6.33
C VAL A 55 5.39 9.59 7.67
N PHE A 56 4.91 8.98 8.75
CA PHE A 56 5.54 9.09 10.08
C PHE A 56 6.99 8.61 10.08
N LYS A 57 7.29 7.53 9.36
CA LYS A 57 8.66 7.01 9.17
C LYS A 57 9.52 7.88 8.24
N GLY A 58 8.97 8.93 7.65
CA GLY A 58 9.68 9.87 6.79
C GLY A 58 9.81 9.41 5.32
N TYR A 59 8.96 8.48 4.88
CA TYR A 59 8.89 8.12 3.47
C TYR A 59 8.10 9.16 2.66
N LYS A 60 8.58 9.42 1.46
CA LYS A 60 7.77 10.03 0.41
C LYS A 60 6.90 8.93 -0.20
N VAL A 61 5.59 9.06 -0.06
CA VAL A 61 4.64 8.04 -0.53
C VAL A 61 4.07 8.42 -1.88
N LEU A 62 4.03 7.46 -2.76
CA LEU A 62 3.53 7.56 -4.12
C LEU A 62 2.50 6.46 -4.32
N VAL A 63 1.49 6.73 -5.12
CA VAL A 63 0.49 5.74 -5.56
C VAL A 63 0.59 5.63 -7.07
N GLY A 64 0.40 4.51 -7.69
CA GLY A 64 0.59 4.40 -9.13
C GLY A 64 -0.08 3.21 -9.77
N THR A 65 0.05 3.15 -11.07
CA THR A 65 -0.37 2.00 -11.86
C THR A 65 0.77 1.51 -12.71
N LEU A 66 0.80 0.22 -12.92
CA LEU A 66 1.65 -0.45 -13.88
C LEU A 66 0.76 -1.05 -14.99
N GLY A 67 0.72 -0.38 -16.14
CA GLY A 67 -0.27 -0.71 -17.17
C GLY A 67 -1.70 -0.47 -16.65
N THR A 68 -2.51 -1.52 -16.61
CA THR A 68 -3.89 -1.49 -16.10
C THR A 68 -3.99 -1.84 -14.61
N LYS A 69 -2.87 -2.15 -13.95
CA LYS A 69 -2.85 -2.64 -12.56
C LYS A 69 -2.42 -1.55 -11.59
N GLU A 70 -3.15 -1.43 -10.51
CA GLU A 70 -2.86 -0.49 -9.44
C GLU A 70 -1.82 -1.07 -8.49
N ILE A 71 -0.87 -0.22 -8.07
CA ILE A 71 0.04 -0.45 -6.96
C ILE A 71 -0.37 0.50 -5.84
N ASP A 72 -0.70 -0.05 -4.68
CA ASP A 72 -1.24 0.76 -3.59
C ASP A 72 -0.25 1.82 -3.14
N PHE A 73 1.00 1.44 -2.87
CA PHE A 73 2.04 2.39 -2.52
C PHE A 73 3.40 2.05 -3.11
N GLY A 74 4.06 3.11 -3.63
CA GLY A 74 5.51 3.18 -3.72
C GLY A 74 6.00 4.14 -2.64
N ALA A 75 7.00 3.76 -1.87
CA ALA A 75 7.57 4.58 -0.81
C ALA A 75 9.05 4.80 -1.05
N GLU A 76 9.52 6.03 -0.93
CA GLU A 76 10.92 6.40 -1.13
C GLU A 76 11.48 7.10 0.10
N LYS A 77 12.67 6.68 0.51
CA LYS A 77 13.42 7.32 1.60
C LYS A 77 14.92 7.10 1.42
N GLY A 78 15.68 8.19 1.40
CA GLY A 78 17.15 8.10 1.30
C GLY A 78 17.69 7.37 0.06
N GLY A 79 16.97 7.42 -1.07
CA GLY A 79 17.33 6.70 -2.30
C GLY A 79 16.84 5.25 -2.36
N GLU A 80 16.32 4.72 -1.26
CA GLU A 80 15.71 3.41 -1.18
C GLU A 80 14.24 3.47 -1.58
N LYS A 81 13.75 2.40 -2.22
CA LYS A 81 12.34 2.26 -2.61
C LYS A 81 11.73 1.02 -1.99
N LEU A 82 10.44 1.07 -1.74
CA LEU A 82 9.64 -0.03 -1.23
C LEU A 82 8.28 -0.01 -1.94
N TYR A 83 7.83 -1.16 -2.42
CA TYR A 83 6.50 -1.29 -3.03
C TYR A 83 5.58 -2.11 -2.14
N LEU A 84 4.36 -1.64 -1.97
CA LEU A 84 3.38 -2.22 -1.07
C LEU A 84 2.05 -2.44 -1.77
N GLN A 85 1.47 -3.60 -1.54
CA GLN A 85 0.05 -3.91 -1.75
C GLN A 85 -0.60 -4.19 -0.40
N ILE A 86 -1.85 -3.79 -0.26
CA ILE A 86 -2.62 -3.97 0.97
C ILE A 86 -3.83 -4.85 0.70
N ALA A 87 -3.95 -5.94 1.41
CA ALA A 87 -5.09 -6.85 1.32
C ALA A 87 -5.62 -7.19 2.72
N LEU A 88 -6.94 -7.30 2.88
CA LEU A 88 -7.52 -7.72 4.16
C LEU A 88 -7.12 -9.15 4.51
N SER A 89 -7.13 -10.03 3.51
CA SER A 89 -6.81 -11.44 3.66
C SER A 89 -6.26 -11.98 2.34
N LEU A 90 -5.45 -13.01 2.41
CA LEU A 90 -4.94 -13.78 1.27
C LEU A 90 -5.54 -15.21 1.21
N ASN A 91 -6.63 -15.45 1.91
CA ASN A 91 -7.25 -16.77 1.97
C ASN A 91 -7.89 -17.20 0.64
N GLU A 92 -8.18 -16.25 -0.24
CA GLU A 92 -8.69 -16.52 -1.58
C GLU A 92 -7.54 -16.55 -2.59
N GLU A 93 -7.42 -17.64 -3.34
CA GLU A 93 -6.39 -17.82 -4.35
C GLU A 93 -6.38 -16.69 -5.41
N ALA A 94 -7.55 -16.20 -5.80
CA ALA A 94 -7.68 -15.08 -6.72
C ALA A 94 -7.11 -13.77 -6.15
N THR A 95 -7.31 -13.50 -4.87
CA THR A 95 -6.74 -12.33 -4.18
C THR A 95 -5.23 -12.46 -4.07
N LEU A 96 -4.73 -13.63 -3.65
CA LEU A 96 -3.31 -13.92 -3.58
C LEU A 96 -2.64 -13.71 -4.95
N ALA A 97 -3.19 -14.30 -6.01
CA ALA A 97 -2.66 -14.17 -7.36
C ALA A 97 -2.66 -12.72 -7.86
N ARG A 98 -3.69 -11.94 -7.53
CA ARG A 98 -3.79 -10.54 -7.90
C ARG A 98 -2.75 -9.67 -7.18
N GLU A 99 -2.69 -9.73 -5.86
CA GLU A 99 -1.83 -8.85 -5.06
C GLU A 99 -0.34 -9.13 -5.31
N PHE A 100 0.05 -10.38 -5.32
CA PHE A 100 1.42 -10.75 -5.68
C PHE A 100 1.72 -10.53 -7.16
N GLY A 101 0.76 -10.81 -8.05
CA GLY A 101 0.90 -10.63 -9.50
C GLY A 101 1.14 -9.17 -9.92
N ASN A 102 0.54 -8.22 -9.22
CA ASN A 102 0.76 -6.80 -9.47
C ASN A 102 2.21 -6.39 -9.15
N LEU A 103 2.71 -6.80 -7.99
CA LEU A 103 4.08 -6.51 -7.55
C LEU A 103 5.14 -7.21 -8.41
N LYS A 104 4.88 -8.42 -8.90
CA LYS A 104 5.79 -9.18 -9.78
C LYS A 104 6.09 -8.46 -11.10
N GLN A 105 5.22 -7.59 -11.55
CA GLN A 105 5.42 -6.86 -12.79
C GLN A 105 6.44 -5.73 -12.67
N ILE A 106 6.76 -5.31 -11.44
CA ILE A 106 7.78 -4.29 -11.19
C ILE A 106 9.16 -4.93 -11.36
N LYS A 107 9.84 -4.58 -12.45
CA LYS A 107 11.12 -5.18 -12.88
C LYS A 107 12.36 -4.50 -12.26
N ASP A 108 12.33 -4.27 -10.96
CA ASP A 108 13.48 -3.76 -10.22
C ASP A 108 13.79 -4.64 -9.01
N ASN A 109 14.91 -4.37 -8.35
CA ASN A 109 15.39 -5.14 -7.19
C ASN A 109 14.97 -4.56 -5.84
N TYR A 110 14.12 -3.54 -5.82
CA TYR A 110 13.66 -2.97 -4.57
C TYR A 110 12.68 -3.91 -3.85
N PRO A 111 12.64 -3.86 -2.52
CA PRO A 111 11.73 -4.67 -1.72
C PRO A 111 10.27 -4.50 -2.14
N LYS A 112 9.56 -5.61 -2.14
CA LYS A 112 8.13 -5.69 -2.45
C LYS A 112 7.43 -6.45 -1.35
N LYS A 113 6.36 -5.88 -0.79
CA LYS A 113 5.60 -6.49 0.32
C LYS A 113 4.11 -6.46 0.06
N VAL A 114 3.44 -7.51 0.50
CA VAL A 114 1.98 -7.52 0.68
C VAL A 114 1.69 -7.42 2.17
N ILE A 115 0.95 -6.39 2.57
CA ILE A 115 0.55 -6.18 3.96
C ILE A 115 -0.87 -6.70 4.13
N THR A 116 -1.05 -7.60 5.10
CA THR A 116 -2.34 -8.21 5.41
C THR A 116 -2.77 -7.92 6.84
N LEU A 117 -4.07 -8.01 7.11
CA LEU A 117 -4.58 -7.79 8.47
C LEU A 117 -4.07 -8.87 9.44
N GLU A 118 -4.02 -10.10 8.97
CA GLU A 118 -3.55 -11.26 9.75
C GLU A 118 -2.31 -11.87 9.11
N SER A 119 -1.48 -12.50 9.93
CA SER A 119 -0.31 -13.22 9.44
C SER A 119 -0.73 -14.39 8.55
N PHE A 120 -0.14 -14.48 7.38
CA PHE A 120 -0.30 -15.61 6.48
C PHE A 120 0.89 -16.57 6.66
N SER A 121 0.62 -17.86 6.79
CA SER A 121 1.66 -18.89 6.93
C SER A 121 2.34 -19.17 5.60
N GLY A 122 3.26 -18.35 5.21
CA GLY A 122 3.96 -18.45 3.92
C GLY A 122 4.61 -17.12 3.60
N ASN A 123 5.64 -16.81 4.32
CA ASN A 123 6.19 -15.44 4.41
C ASN A 123 6.75 -14.87 3.11
N THR A 124 6.90 -15.67 2.06
CA THR A 124 7.49 -15.19 0.81
C THR A 124 6.95 -15.95 -0.38
N VAL A 125 6.44 -15.24 -1.36
CA VAL A 125 6.04 -15.80 -2.66
C VAL A 125 6.89 -15.14 -3.74
N GLU A 126 7.77 -15.92 -4.37
CA GLU A 126 8.66 -15.47 -5.44
C GLU A 126 9.43 -14.18 -5.11
N GLY A 127 9.98 -14.07 -3.90
CA GLY A 127 10.76 -12.92 -3.45
C GLY A 127 9.93 -11.74 -2.93
N ILE A 128 8.60 -11.81 -2.98
CA ILE A 128 7.70 -10.81 -2.40
C ILE A 128 7.34 -11.27 -0.99
N GLN A 129 7.58 -10.43 -0.01
CA GLN A 129 7.29 -10.72 1.39
C GLN A 129 5.81 -10.50 1.70
N ASN A 130 5.22 -11.39 2.49
CA ASN A 130 3.99 -11.13 3.20
C ASN A 130 4.28 -10.76 4.65
N GLU A 131 3.65 -9.69 5.12
CA GLU A 131 3.81 -9.18 6.48
C GLU A 131 2.45 -8.79 7.04
N SER A 132 2.18 -9.12 8.29
CA SER A 132 0.96 -8.63 8.93
C SER A 132 1.03 -7.13 9.18
N LEU A 133 -0.12 -6.45 9.19
CA LEU A 133 -0.20 -5.03 9.51
C LEU A 133 0.46 -4.73 10.85
N ARG A 134 0.27 -5.59 11.85
CA ARG A 134 0.87 -5.44 13.17
C ARG A 134 2.40 -5.43 13.10
N GLU A 135 3.00 -6.40 12.42
CA GLU A 135 4.45 -6.50 12.27
C GLU A 135 5.00 -5.29 11.54
N PHE A 136 4.34 -4.88 10.45
CA PHE A 136 4.70 -3.70 9.68
C PHE A 136 4.70 -2.41 10.51
N LEU A 137 3.69 -2.21 11.35
CA LEU A 137 3.60 -1.02 12.21
C LEU A 137 4.61 -1.02 13.37
N MET A 138 5.13 -2.17 13.73
CA MET A 138 6.13 -2.31 14.80
C MET A 138 7.57 -2.29 14.31
N SER A 139 7.80 -2.33 13.01
CA SER A 139 9.13 -2.34 12.38
C SER A 139 9.84 -0.94 12.32
#